data_6d01dc05f3ce24497f82c4915c21e099
#
_entry.id   6d01dc05f3ce24497f82c4915c21e099
#
_cell.length_a   1.000
_cell.length_b   1.000
_cell.length_c   1.000
_cell.angle_alpha   90.00
_cell.angle_beta   90.00
_cell.angle_gamma   90.00
#
_symmetry.space_group_name_H-M   'P 1'
#
loop_
_entity.id
_entity.type
_entity.pdbx_description
1 polymer ?
#
loop_
_entity_poly.entity_id
_entity_poly.type
_entity_poly.pdbx_seq_one_letter_code
_entity_poly.pdbx_strand_id
1 'polypeptide(L)'
;IKDATPEKLYILNSNPIINQWTYTGGLSLKKLIRDGFINLALSRNSFDNHIDRYEDNELKLPSQQTLAYQSRETENKFRLDVNLNKKGWKIAYGAVIQLAEYENNTFNVLRKELRDINNNIIQPAVTVNFSSPLKNFWRYGAFAQISKRFSDNRMGISAGIRSDMNSFTTDGNNGLQTLSPRIALSYVLADQWTLNASVGRYYKIPPYTILGFAD
;
A
#
# COMPACT_ATOMS: atom_id res chain seq x y z
N ILE A 1 -17.52 -25.37 0.06
CA ILE A 1 -18.56 -25.99 0.93
C ILE A 1 -19.34 -26.94 0.04
N LYS A 2 -19.22 -28.26 0.24
CA LYS A 2 -19.86 -29.25 -0.65
C LYS A 2 -21.26 -29.71 -0.19
N ASP A 3 -21.69 -29.33 1.01
CA ASP A 3 -22.97 -29.77 1.58
C ASP A 3 -23.96 -28.61 1.64
N ALA A 4 -24.99 -28.67 0.84
CA ALA A 4 -26.04 -27.64 0.69
C ALA A 4 -27.12 -27.80 1.78
N THR A 5 -26.78 -27.63 3.06
CA THR A 5 -27.82 -27.40 4.08
C THR A 5 -28.39 -25.98 3.96
N PRO A 6 -29.65 -25.70 4.34
CA PRO A 6 -30.26 -24.38 4.23
C PRO A 6 -29.43 -23.26 4.85
N GLU A 7 -28.78 -23.53 5.99
CA GLU A 7 -27.91 -22.56 6.68
C GLU A 7 -26.62 -22.31 5.91
N LYS A 8 -26.02 -23.33 5.30
CA LYS A 8 -24.83 -23.22 4.47
C LYS A 8 -25.12 -22.55 3.14
N LEU A 9 -26.29 -22.76 2.55
CA LEU A 9 -26.75 -22.06 1.35
C LEU A 9 -26.89 -20.56 1.62
N TYR A 10 -27.45 -20.18 2.77
CA TYR A 10 -27.53 -18.77 3.16
C TYR A 10 -26.13 -18.12 3.23
N ILE A 11 -25.15 -18.80 3.82
CA ILE A 11 -23.77 -18.32 3.88
C ILE A 11 -23.14 -18.26 2.49
N LEU A 12 -23.34 -19.27 1.65
CA LEU A 12 -22.82 -19.30 0.27
C LEU A 12 -23.39 -18.16 -0.56
N ASN A 13 -24.69 -17.90 -0.45
CA ASN A 13 -25.36 -16.84 -1.22
C ASN A 13 -25.06 -15.44 -0.72
N SER A 14 -24.65 -15.30 0.56
CA SER A 14 -24.28 -14.01 1.15
C SER A 14 -22.80 -13.63 1.00
N ASN A 15 -21.93 -14.61 0.76
CA ASN A 15 -20.50 -14.36 0.61
C ASN A 15 -20.16 -13.80 -0.78
N PRO A 16 -19.33 -12.75 -0.87
CA PRO A 16 -18.88 -12.27 -2.16
C PRO A 16 -17.99 -13.29 -2.88
N ILE A 17 -18.08 -13.31 -4.19
CA ILE A 17 -17.19 -14.03 -5.08
C ILE A 17 -15.98 -13.13 -5.33
N ILE A 18 -14.81 -13.58 -4.89
CA ILE A 18 -13.57 -12.82 -5.01
C ILE A 18 -12.68 -13.46 -6.05
N ASN A 19 -12.27 -12.66 -7.03
CA ASN A 19 -11.32 -13.05 -8.06
C ASN A 19 -10.19 -12.01 -8.07
N GLN A 20 -8.98 -12.43 -7.73
CA GLN A 20 -7.82 -11.57 -7.60
C GLN A 20 -6.66 -12.12 -8.43
N TRP A 21 -5.96 -11.22 -9.09
CA TRP A 21 -4.77 -11.55 -9.84
C TRP A 21 -3.68 -10.51 -9.58
N THR A 22 -2.47 -10.97 -9.38
CA THR A 22 -1.33 -10.11 -9.17
C THR A 22 -0.09 -10.64 -9.87
N TYR A 23 0.72 -9.74 -10.37
CA TYR A 23 2.08 -10.05 -10.79
C TYR A 23 3.07 -9.00 -10.31
N THR A 24 4.30 -9.44 -10.08
CA THR A 24 5.43 -8.56 -9.81
C THR A 24 6.60 -9.04 -10.65
N GLY A 25 7.20 -8.13 -11.38
CA GLY A 25 8.41 -8.37 -12.16
C GLY A 25 9.42 -7.27 -11.92
N GLY A 26 10.71 -7.60 -12.02
CA GLY A 26 11.73 -6.57 -11.84
C GLY A 26 13.14 -7.07 -12.18
N LEU A 27 14.03 -6.10 -12.31
CA LEU A 27 15.44 -6.28 -12.55
C LEU A 27 16.23 -5.49 -11.51
N SER A 28 17.33 -6.04 -11.04
CA SER A 28 18.27 -5.34 -10.18
C SER A 28 19.71 -5.50 -10.66
N LEU A 29 20.46 -4.42 -10.55
CA LEU A 29 21.89 -4.39 -10.84
C LEU A 29 22.63 -3.92 -9.61
N LYS A 30 23.52 -4.75 -9.09
CA LYS A 30 24.41 -4.41 -7.98
C LYS A 30 25.84 -4.27 -8.48
N LYS A 31 26.42 -3.08 -8.29
CA LYS A 31 27.83 -2.81 -8.59
C LYS A 31 28.60 -2.62 -7.30
N LEU A 32 29.62 -3.43 -7.10
CA LEU A 32 30.58 -3.26 -6.00
C LEU A 32 31.51 -2.10 -6.32
N ILE A 33 31.80 -1.28 -5.33
CA ILE A 33 32.75 -0.17 -5.39
C ILE A 33 33.72 -0.30 -4.20
N ARG A 34 34.82 0.47 -4.20
CA ARG A 34 35.92 0.31 -3.24
C ARG A 34 35.46 0.21 -1.77
N ASP A 35 34.53 1.08 -1.35
CA ASP A 35 34.09 1.18 0.02
C ASP A 35 32.62 0.73 0.22
N GLY A 36 32.02 -0.02 -0.73
CA GLY A 36 30.62 -0.42 -0.61
C GLY A 36 30.01 -0.93 -1.90
N PHE A 37 28.74 -0.57 -2.15
CA PHE A 37 28.03 -0.95 -3.36
C PHE A 37 26.94 0.05 -3.75
N ILE A 38 26.62 0.05 -5.02
CA ILE A 38 25.49 0.75 -5.62
C ILE A 38 24.50 -0.32 -6.09
N ASN A 39 23.23 -0.14 -5.78
CA ASN A 39 22.15 -0.99 -6.25
C ASN A 39 21.13 -0.16 -7.04
N LEU A 40 20.84 -0.59 -8.24
CA LEU A 40 19.76 -0.07 -9.09
C LEU A 40 18.68 -1.14 -9.18
N ALA A 41 17.43 -0.77 -9.02
CA ALA A 41 16.31 -1.68 -9.19
C ALA A 41 15.19 -1.01 -9.99
N LEU A 42 14.64 -1.78 -10.94
CA LEU A 42 13.45 -1.44 -11.70
C LEU A 42 12.42 -2.52 -11.46
N SER A 43 11.21 -2.16 -11.08
CA SER A 43 10.13 -3.11 -10.82
C SER A 43 8.79 -2.60 -11.29
N ARG A 44 7.94 -3.53 -11.69
CA ARG A 44 6.52 -3.33 -11.94
C ARG A 44 5.70 -4.30 -11.10
N ASN A 45 4.69 -3.77 -10.44
CA ASN A 45 3.68 -4.54 -9.72
C ASN A 45 2.32 -4.17 -10.28
N SER A 46 1.44 -5.16 -10.47
CA SER A 46 0.03 -4.92 -10.82
C SER A 46 -0.84 -5.86 -10.02
N PHE A 47 -1.92 -5.32 -9.49
CA PHE A 47 -2.92 -6.05 -8.72
C PHE A 47 -4.30 -5.73 -9.27
N ASP A 48 -5.00 -6.76 -9.75
CA ASP A 48 -6.39 -6.71 -10.18
C ASP A 48 -7.26 -7.38 -9.12
N ASN A 49 -8.37 -6.73 -8.77
CA ASN A 49 -9.29 -7.22 -7.76
C ASN A 49 -10.73 -7.07 -8.25
N HIS A 50 -11.45 -8.20 -8.35
CA HIS A 50 -12.85 -8.28 -8.70
C HIS A 50 -13.61 -8.92 -7.56
N ILE A 51 -14.67 -8.28 -7.10
CA ILE A 51 -15.53 -8.77 -6.04
C ILE A 51 -16.98 -8.61 -6.50
N ASP A 52 -17.67 -9.72 -6.69
CA ASP A 52 -19.07 -9.75 -7.08
C ASP A 52 -19.92 -10.42 -5.99
N ARG A 53 -21.12 -9.92 -5.78
CA ARG A 53 -22.12 -10.56 -4.94
C ARG A 53 -23.49 -10.42 -5.60
N TYR A 54 -24.18 -11.51 -5.67
CA TYR A 54 -25.55 -11.60 -6.17
C TYR A 54 -26.49 -11.96 -5.03
N GLU A 55 -27.80 -11.77 -5.24
CA GLU A 55 -28.81 -12.31 -4.32
C GLU A 55 -28.77 -13.84 -4.31
N ASP A 56 -28.53 -14.41 -5.47
CA ASP A 56 -28.23 -15.83 -5.66
C ASP A 56 -26.91 -15.97 -6.41
N ASN A 57 -25.86 -16.36 -5.69
CA ASN A 57 -24.53 -16.55 -6.25
C ASN A 57 -24.42 -17.80 -7.16
N GLU A 58 -25.40 -18.72 -7.17
CA GLU A 58 -25.42 -19.84 -8.10
C GLU A 58 -25.93 -19.40 -9.47
N LEU A 59 -27.03 -18.65 -9.50
CA LEU A 59 -27.65 -18.19 -10.74
C LEU A 59 -26.94 -17.01 -11.37
N LYS A 60 -26.34 -16.13 -10.55
CA LYS A 60 -25.57 -14.94 -10.97
C LYS A 60 -26.31 -14.05 -11.96
N LEU A 61 -27.59 -13.84 -11.73
CA LEU A 61 -28.41 -13.00 -12.60
C LEU A 61 -27.98 -11.53 -12.47
N PRO A 62 -27.67 -10.82 -13.58
CA PRO A 62 -27.23 -9.43 -13.54
C PRO A 62 -28.22 -8.50 -12.82
N SER A 63 -29.51 -8.77 -12.92
CA SER A 63 -30.58 -8.00 -12.23
C SER A 63 -30.58 -8.18 -10.70
N GLN A 64 -29.88 -9.19 -10.19
CA GLN A 64 -29.77 -9.53 -8.78
C GLN A 64 -28.36 -9.23 -8.22
N GLN A 65 -27.52 -8.54 -8.98
CA GLN A 65 -26.20 -8.14 -8.51
C GLN A 65 -26.34 -7.08 -7.42
N THR A 66 -25.79 -7.36 -6.24
CA THR A 66 -25.83 -6.48 -5.07
C THR A 66 -24.50 -5.79 -4.80
N LEU A 67 -23.41 -6.35 -5.33
CA LEU A 67 -22.07 -5.76 -5.26
C LEU A 67 -21.32 -6.09 -6.55
N ALA A 68 -20.76 -5.09 -7.18
CA ALA A 68 -19.72 -5.22 -8.19
C ALA A 68 -18.60 -4.25 -7.80
N TYR A 69 -17.46 -4.78 -7.44
CA TYR A 69 -16.26 -4.02 -7.15
C TYR A 69 -15.14 -4.47 -8.07
N GLN A 70 -14.59 -3.54 -8.81
CA GLN A 70 -13.47 -3.80 -9.68
C GLN A 70 -12.41 -2.74 -9.45
N SER A 71 -11.20 -3.14 -9.09
CA SER A 71 -10.08 -2.22 -8.96
C SER A 71 -8.81 -2.78 -9.57
N ARG A 72 -7.98 -1.87 -10.06
CA ARG A 72 -6.63 -2.16 -10.53
C ARG A 72 -5.65 -1.19 -9.92
N GLU A 73 -4.58 -1.73 -9.36
CA GLU A 73 -3.43 -0.98 -8.88
C GLU A 73 -2.20 -1.37 -9.69
N THR A 74 -1.51 -0.39 -10.27
CA THR A 74 -0.26 -0.61 -10.99
C THR A 74 0.81 0.33 -10.49
N GLU A 75 1.98 -0.20 -10.18
CA GLU A 75 3.14 0.57 -9.73
C GLU A 75 4.36 0.23 -10.57
N ASN A 76 4.96 1.24 -11.19
CA ASN A 76 6.27 1.16 -11.84
C ASN A 76 7.27 1.91 -10.97
N LYS A 77 8.33 1.26 -10.53
CA LYS A 77 9.27 1.81 -9.55
C LYS A 77 10.71 1.69 -10.04
N PHE A 78 11.42 2.81 -9.96
CA PHE A 78 12.87 2.85 -10.08
C PHE A 78 13.46 3.24 -8.73
N ARG A 79 14.50 2.53 -8.30
CA ARG A 79 15.18 2.74 -7.03
C ARG A 79 16.69 2.72 -7.21
N LEU A 80 17.35 3.68 -6.58
CA LEU A 80 18.80 3.77 -6.43
C LEU A 80 19.14 3.71 -4.94
N ASP A 81 20.04 2.82 -4.55
CA ASP A 81 20.60 2.75 -3.20
C ASP A 81 22.13 2.73 -3.28
N VAL A 82 22.77 3.54 -2.48
CA VAL A 82 24.22 3.56 -2.28
C VAL A 82 24.52 3.22 -0.83
N ASN A 83 25.38 2.25 -0.62
CA ASN A 83 25.82 1.84 0.71
C ASN A 83 27.34 1.88 0.78
N LEU A 84 27.86 2.64 1.72
CA LEU A 84 29.29 2.83 1.94
C LEU A 84 29.67 2.42 3.35
N ASN A 85 30.86 1.85 3.48
CA ASN A 85 31.46 1.53 4.77
C ASN A 85 32.91 2.04 4.79
N LYS A 86 33.11 3.19 5.40
CA LYS A 86 34.42 3.89 5.39
C LYS A 86 34.81 4.31 6.79
N LYS A 87 36.00 3.85 7.23
CA LYS A 87 36.55 4.18 8.55
C LYS A 87 35.58 3.94 9.71
N GLY A 88 34.84 2.81 9.66
CA GLY A 88 33.84 2.44 10.68
C GLY A 88 32.50 3.19 10.59
N TRP A 89 32.35 4.14 9.67
CA TRP A 89 31.08 4.76 9.33
C TRP A 89 30.34 3.93 8.28
N LYS A 90 29.06 3.65 8.54
CA LYS A 90 28.12 3.11 7.55
C LYS A 90 27.24 4.25 7.07
N ILE A 91 27.30 4.54 5.79
CA ILE A 91 26.53 5.59 5.13
C ILE A 91 25.64 4.93 4.10
N ALA A 92 24.34 5.17 4.17
CA ALA A 92 23.37 4.71 3.19
C ALA A 92 22.55 5.89 2.70
N TYR A 93 22.43 6.04 1.40
CA TYR A 93 21.55 7.05 0.80
C TYR A 93 20.95 6.51 -0.50
N GLY A 94 19.84 7.08 -0.89
CA GLY A 94 19.17 6.63 -2.09
C GLY A 94 17.97 7.48 -2.44
N ALA A 95 17.42 7.15 -3.60
CA ALA A 95 16.21 7.77 -4.12
C ALA A 95 15.30 6.74 -4.76
N VAL A 96 14.00 7.03 -4.78
CA VAL A 96 12.97 6.24 -5.43
C VAL A 96 12.07 7.15 -6.23
N ILE A 97 11.73 6.72 -7.44
CA ILE A 97 10.68 7.33 -8.25
C ILE A 97 9.71 6.22 -8.62
N GLN A 98 8.43 6.48 -8.43
CA GLN A 98 7.36 5.54 -8.69
C GLN A 98 6.24 6.25 -9.45
N LEU A 99 5.83 5.65 -10.57
CA LEU A 99 4.61 5.98 -11.27
C LEU A 99 3.53 5.00 -10.83
N ALA A 100 2.46 5.51 -10.25
CA ALA A 100 1.34 4.72 -9.77
C ALA A 100 0.06 5.05 -10.55
N GLU A 101 -0.75 4.02 -10.75
CA GLU A 101 -2.08 4.10 -11.33
C GLU A 101 -3.05 3.35 -10.43
N TYR A 102 -4.22 3.91 -10.25
CA TYR A 102 -5.32 3.27 -9.54
C TYR A 102 -6.63 3.52 -10.29
N GLU A 103 -7.39 2.48 -10.51
CA GLU A 103 -8.77 2.57 -11.04
C GLU A 103 -9.68 1.79 -10.10
N ASN A 104 -10.87 2.32 -9.90
CA ASN A 104 -11.90 1.66 -9.11
C ASN A 104 -13.27 1.94 -9.72
N ASN A 105 -14.04 0.87 -9.94
CA ASN A 105 -15.45 0.93 -10.28
C ASN A 105 -16.20 0.13 -9.21
N THR A 106 -17.14 0.77 -8.56
CA THR A 106 -17.90 0.18 -7.47
C THR A 106 -19.39 0.41 -7.69
N PHE A 107 -20.14 -0.66 -7.74
CA PHE A 107 -21.59 -0.68 -7.58
C PHE A 107 -21.91 -1.45 -6.31
N ASN A 108 -22.71 -0.89 -5.40
CA ASN A 108 -23.10 -1.55 -4.17
C ASN A 108 -24.53 -1.16 -3.78
N VAL A 109 -25.37 -2.16 -3.55
CA VAL A 109 -26.70 -1.99 -2.98
C VAL A 109 -26.59 -2.01 -1.47
N LEU A 110 -26.61 -0.82 -0.85
CA LEU A 110 -26.56 -0.66 0.60
C LEU A 110 -27.85 -1.09 1.27
N ARG A 111 -28.98 -0.84 0.59
CA ARG A 111 -30.32 -1.21 1.05
C ARG A 111 -31.19 -1.55 -0.16
N LYS A 112 -31.86 -2.70 -0.12
CA LYS A 112 -32.84 -3.07 -1.13
C LYS A 112 -34.09 -2.25 -1.00
N GLU A 113 -34.81 -2.13 -2.12
CA GLU A 113 -36.15 -1.57 -2.14
C GLU A 113 -37.11 -2.46 -1.34
N LEU A 114 -37.94 -1.85 -0.53
CA LEU A 114 -39.02 -2.53 0.20
C LEU A 114 -40.36 -2.08 -0.35
N ARG A 115 -41.24 -3.04 -0.69
CA ARG A 115 -42.58 -2.81 -1.19
C ARG A 115 -43.65 -3.41 -0.27
N ASP A 116 -44.84 -2.81 -0.29
CA ASP A 116 -46.00 -3.37 0.39
C ASP A 116 -46.65 -4.49 -0.42
N ILE A 117 -47.76 -5.07 0.14
CA ILE A 117 -48.51 -6.13 -0.51
C ILE A 117 -49.24 -5.63 -1.77
N ASN A 118 -49.39 -4.31 -1.96
CA ASN A 118 -49.99 -3.66 -3.12
C ASN A 118 -48.92 -3.23 -4.14
N ASN A 119 -47.64 -3.63 -3.94
CA ASN A 119 -46.50 -3.31 -4.79
C ASN A 119 -46.07 -1.82 -4.74
N ASN A 120 -46.57 -1.02 -3.76
CA ASN A 120 -46.12 0.36 -3.55
C ASN A 120 -44.76 0.37 -2.83
N ILE A 121 -43.88 1.28 -3.22
CA ILE A 121 -42.57 1.45 -2.59
C ILE A 121 -42.75 2.03 -1.20
N ILE A 122 -42.51 1.24 -0.15
CA ILE A 122 -42.44 1.71 1.25
C ILE A 122 -41.10 2.39 1.51
N GLN A 123 -40.02 1.80 0.92
CA GLN A 123 -38.67 2.28 1.13
C GLN A 123 -37.86 2.11 -0.16
N PRO A 124 -37.30 3.18 -0.72
CA PRO A 124 -36.51 3.10 -1.94
C PRO A 124 -35.17 2.39 -1.70
N ALA A 125 -34.65 1.78 -2.74
CA ALA A 125 -33.29 1.24 -2.75
C ALA A 125 -32.27 2.37 -2.51
N VAL A 126 -31.19 2.04 -1.82
CA VAL A 126 -30.02 2.92 -1.68
C VAL A 126 -28.84 2.20 -2.31
N THR A 127 -28.31 2.80 -3.37
CA THR A 127 -27.18 2.27 -4.11
C THR A 127 -26.04 3.26 -4.12
N VAL A 128 -24.81 2.76 -4.11
CA VAL A 128 -23.60 3.52 -4.42
C VAL A 128 -23.13 3.08 -5.78
N ASN A 129 -22.92 4.04 -6.67
CA ASN A 129 -22.28 3.81 -7.97
C ASN A 129 -21.13 4.83 -8.07
N PHE A 130 -19.91 4.32 -8.04
CA PHE A 130 -18.71 5.13 -7.91
C PHE A 130 -17.64 4.64 -8.90
N SER A 131 -17.03 5.57 -9.60
CA SER A 131 -15.90 5.31 -10.49
C SER A 131 -14.80 6.33 -10.23
N SER A 132 -13.61 5.85 -9.94
CA SER A 132 -12.44 6.70 -9.71
C SER A 132 -11.25 6.25 -10.56
N PRO A 133 -10.94 6.96 -11.63
CA PRO A 133 -9.71 6.80 -12.36
C PRO A 133 -8.62 7.69 -11.74
N LEU A 134 -7.76 7.14 -10.90
CA LEU A 134 -6.59 7.83 -10.37
C LEU A 134 -5.36 7.41 -11.16
N LYS A 135 -5.16 8.02 -12.34
CA LYS A 135 -4.08 7.63 -13.25
C LYS A 135 -2.89 8.58 -13.16
N ASN A 136 -1.70 8.00 -13.32
CA ASN A 136 -0.44 8.72 -13.54
C ASN A 136 -0.08 9.72 -12.43
N PHE A 137 -0.16 9.31 -11.19
CA PHE A 137 0.43 10.11 -10.13
C PHE A 137 1.83 9.61 -9.75
N TRP A 138 2.69 10.57 -9.45
CA TRP A 138 4.07 10.31 -9.11
C TRP A 138 4.26 10.23 -7.60
N ARG A 139 5.09 9.29 -7.20
CA ARG A 139 5.66 9.23 -5.85
C ARG A 139 7.18 9.24 -5.99
N TYR A 140 7.83 10.06 -5.23
CA TYR A 140 9.28 10.13 -5.23
C TYR A 140 9.79 10.41 -3.84
N GLY A 141 10.92 9.85 -3.52
CA GLY A 141 11.51 9.99 -2.20
C GLY A 141 13.01 9.88 -2.25
N ALA A 142 13.63 10.47 -1.24
CA ALA A 142 15.06 10.35 -1.01
C ALA A 142 15.31 10.10 0.47
N PHE A 143 16.39 9.42 0.77
CA PHE A 143 16.83 9.19 2.13
C PHE A 143 18.34 9.26 2.25
N ALA A 144 18.80 9.63 3.44
CA ALA A 144 20.18 9.49 3.85
C ALA A 144 20.23 8.99 5.29
N GLN A 145 21.15 8.11 5.59
CA GLN A 145 21.39 7.56 6.92
C GLN A 145 22.87 7.39 7.16
N ILE A 146 23.30 7.73 8.35
CA ILE A 146 24.66 7.50 8.84
C ILE A 146 24.59 6.72 10.13
N SER A 147 25.50 5.78 10.32
CA SER A 147 25.63 5.05 11.58
C SER A 147 27.08 4.72 11.88
N LYS A 148 27.39 4.64 13.15
CA LYS A 148 28.72 4.25 13.64
C LYS A 148 28.60 3.48 14.94
N ARG A 149 29.53 2.54 15.15
CA ARG A 149 29.72 1.89 16.43
C ARG A 149 30.97 2.46 17.13
N PHE A 150 30.87 2.62 18.43
CA PHE A 150 31.88 3.17 19.33
C PHE A 150 32.12 2.19 20.49
N SER A 151 33.16 2.46 21.28
CA SER A 151 33.46 1.71 22.52
C SER A 151 33.52 0.20 22.28
N ASP A 152 34.40 -0.24 21.39
CA ASP A 152 34.56 -1.67 21.00
C ASP A 152 33.25 -2.36 20.60
N ASN A 153 32.43 -1.64 19.85
CA ASN A 153 31.11 -2.07 19.37
C ASN A 153 30.00 -2.11 20.45
N ARG A 154 30.23 -1.62 21.65
CA ARG A 154 29.21 -1.59 22.70
C ARG A 154 28.14 -0.52 22.46
N MET A 155 28.48 0.62 21.84
CA MET A 155 27.53 1.69 21.54
C MET A 155 27.36 1.88 20.04
N GLY A 156 26.15 1.83 19.56
CA GLY A 156 25.78 2.12 18.17
C GLY A 156 24.88 3.35 18.09
N ILE A 157 25.22 4.30 17.24
CA ILE A 157 24.38 5.47 16.95
C ILE A 157 24.03 5.45 15.47
N SER A 158 22.77 5.71 15.16
CA SER A 158 22.27 5.88 13.80
C SER A 158 21.41 7.13 13.72
N ALA A 159 21.67 7.96 12.72
CA ALA A 159 20.82 9.11 12.38
C ALA A 159 20.42 9.01 10.92
N GLY A 160 19.20 9.36 10.62
CA GLY A 160 18.68 9.30 9.26
C GLY A 160 17.62 10.35 9.00
N ILE A 161 17.46 10.66 7.74
CA ILE A 161 16.47 11.59 7.23
C ILE A 161 15.85 11.01 5.97
N ARG A 162 14.54 11.13 5.82
CA ARG A 162 13.82 10.69 4.65
C ARG A 162 12.75 11.71 4.30
N SER A 163 12.48 11.89 3.02
CA SER A 163 11.32 12.63 2.53
C SER A 163 10.64 11.79 1.46
N ASP A 164 9.33 11.60 1.60
CA ASP A 164 8.47 10.90 0.63
C ASP A 164 7.44 11.89 0.09
N MET A 165 7.59 12.25 -1.15
CA MET A 165 6.77 13.24 -1.84
C MET A 165 5.83 12.55 -2.83
N ASN A 166 4.77 13.26 -3.23
CA ASN A 166 3.82 12.79 -4.24
C ASN A 166 3.19 13.96 -5.00
N SER A 167 2.73 13.70 -6.21
CA SER A 167 2.05 14.69 -7.06
C SER A 167 0.53 14.77 -6.83
N PHE A 168 -0.01 13.97 -5.93
CA PHE A 168 -1.45 13.82 -5.76
C PHE A 168 -2.02 14.77 -4.71
N THR A 169 -1.37 14.90 -3.55
CA THR A 169 -1.84 15.76 -2.47
C THR A 169 -1.30 17.19 -2.61
N THR A 170 -2.08 18.18 -2.20
CA THR A 170 -1.73 19.62 -2.33
C THR A 170 -0.34 19.94 -1.77
N ASP A 171 -0.01 19.39 -0.61
CA ASP A 171 1.29 19.58 0.05
C ASP A 171 2.29 18.44 -0.22
N GLY A 172 1.89 17.47 -1.04
CA GLY A 172 2.67 16.26 -1.29
C GLY A 172 4.02 16.52 -1.98
N ASN A 173 4.16 17.60 -2.71
CA ASN A 173 5.40 18.03 -3.34
C ASN A 173 6.34 18.81 -2.40
N ASN A 174 5.89 19.16 -1.21
CA ASN A 174 6.71 19.89 -0.24
C ASN A 174 7.58 18.92 0.57
N GLY A 175 8.84 18.77 0.16
CA GLY A 175 9.80 17.87 0.81
C GLY A 175 10.07 18.18 2.29
N LEU A 176 9.85 19.42 2.74
CA LEU A 176 10.01 19.79 4.14
C LEU A 176 8.84 19.31 5.00
N GLN A 177 7.63 19.33 4.47
CA GLN A 177 6.44 18.83 5.18
C GLN A 177 6.45 17.31 5.31
N THR A 178 6.99 16.59 4.31
CA THR A 178 7.10 15.13 4.31
C THR A 178 8.38 14.62 4.97
N LEU A 179 9.18 15.52 5.54
CA LEU A 179 10.47 15.19 6.16
C LEU A 179 10.29 14.30 7.39
N SER A 180 11.04 13.20 7.41
CA SER A 180 10.97 12.13 8.39
C SER A 180 12.35 11.87 9.00
N PRO A 181 12.83 12.74 9.94
CA PRO A 181 14.07 12.52 10.66
C PRO A 181 13.91 11.38 11.67
N ARG A 182 15.01 10.65 11.91
CA ARG A 182 15.06 9.58 12.91
C ARG A 182 16.44 9.47 13.53
N ILE A 183 16.50 9.12 14.81
CA ILE A 183 17.71 8.81 15.54
C ILE A 183 17.47 7.50 16.30
N ALA A 184 18.49 6.65 16.34
CA ALA A 184 18.47 5.41 17.11
C ALA A 184 19.81 5.22 17.84
N LEU A 185 19.70 4.70 19.05
CA LEU A 185 20.81 4.33 19.93
C LEU A 185 20.68 2.86 20.30
N SER A 186 21.80 2.15 20.28
CA SER A 186 21.92 0.79 20.78
C SER A 186 23.09 0.73 21.74
N TYR A 187 22.91 0.15 22.93
CA TYR A 187 23.95 0.03 23.93
C TYR A 187 23.96 -1.36 24.56
N VAL A 188 25.12 -2.02 24.50
CA VAL A 188 25.34 -3.34 25.12
C VAL A 188 25.67 -3.12 26.60
N LEU A 189 24.71 -3.43 27.46
CA LEU A 189 24.85 -3.32 28.92
C LEU A 189 25.73 -4.44 29.48
N ALA A 190 25.49 -5.69 29.01
CA ALA A 190 26.23 -6.89 29.37
C ALA A 190 26.16 -7.88 28.21
N ASP A 191 26.86 -9.01 28.26
CA ASP A 191 26.98 -9.97 27.16
C ASP A 191 25.65 -10.47 26.60
N GLN A 192 24.59 -10.48 27.41
CA GLN A 192 23.25 -10.92 27.01
C GLN A 192 22.19 -9.80 26.98
N TRP A 193 22.58 -8.55 27.33
CA TRP A 193 21.65 -7.43 27.47
C TRP A 193 22.01 -6.26 26.55
N THR A 194 21.10 -5.91 25.66
CA THR A 194 21.24 -4.73 24.80
C THR A 194 20.03 -3.81 24.95
N LEU A 195 20.30 -2.56 25.31
CA LEU A 195 19.30 -1.49 25.33
C LEU A 195 19.21 -0.85 23.95
N ASN A 196 17.99 -0.74 23.41
CA ASN A 196 17.71 -0.04 22.15
C ASN A 196 16.69 1.07 22.39
N ALA A 197 16.97 2.27 21.89
CA ALA A 197 16.08 3.41 21.92
C ALA A 197 16.03 4.06 20.54
N SER A 198 14.85 4.51 20.13
CA SER A 198 14.70 5.24 18.87
C SER A 198 13.59 6.28 18.96
N VAL A 199 13.78 7.39 18.25
CA VAL A 199 12.79 8.44 18.07
C VAL A 199 12.81 8.88 16.61
N GLY A 200 11.63 9.17 16.06
CA GLY A 200 11.52 9.63 14.69
C GLY A 200 10.13 10.15 14.36
N ARG A 201 10.08 10.99 13.34
CA ARG A 201 8.86 11.38 12.66
C ARG A 201 8.67 10.52 11.43
N TYR A 202 7.44 10.07 11.18
CA TYR A 202 7.11 9.26 10.03
C TYR A 202 5.99 9.93 9.23
N TYR A 203 6.16 9.94 7.92
CA TYR A 203 5.14 10.36 6.97
C TYR A 203 4.73 9.16 6.12
N LYS A 204 3.43 8.97 5.91
CA LYS A 204 2.87 7.91 5.08
C LYS A 204 1.70 8.45 4.27
N ILE A 205 1.71 8.20 2.99
CA ILE A 205 0.56 8.49 2.10
C ILE A 205 -0.55 7.47 2.42
N PRO A 206 -1.83 7.91 2.46
CA PRO A 206 -2.97 7.00 2.59
C PRO A 206 -3.01 5.93 1.49
N PRO A 207 -3.69 4.79 1.70
CA PRO A 207 -3.92 3.79 0.65
C PRO A 207 -4.66 4.37 -0.55
N TYR A 208 -4.44 3.81 -1.74
CA TYR A 208 -5.06 4.26 -3.00
C TYR A 208 -6.58 4.21 -2.96
N THR A 209 -7.15 3.24 -2.25
CA THR A 209 -8.59 3.13 -2.03
C THR A 209 -9.20 4.37 -1.37
N ILE A 210 -8.47 5.02 -0.46
CA ILE A 210 -8.91 6.28 0.17
C ILE A 210 -8.64 7.47 -0.74
N LEU A 211 -7.49 7.50 -1.41
CA LEU A 211 -7.12 8.58 -2.33
C LEU A 211 -8.01 8.63 -3.58
N GLY A 212 -8.53 7.49 -4.02
CA GLY A 212 -9.43 7.38 -5.15
C GLY A 212 -10.87 7.78 -4.84
N PHE A 213 -11.22 8.04 -3.59
CA PHE A 213 -12.55 8.51 -3.20
C PHE A 213 -12.63 10.03 -3.46
N ALA A 214 -13.45 10.42 -4.43
CA ALA A 214 -13.79 11.82 -4.70
C ALA A 214 -15.28 12.03 -4.47
N ASP A 215 -15.66 13.13 -3.81
CA ASP A 215 -17.04 13.56 -3.67
C ASP A 215 -17.58 14.13 -4.98
#